data_3ed4c259411bde829f7540684556fe6d
#
_entry.id   3ed4c259411bde829f7540684556fe6d
#
_cell.length_a   1.000
_cell.length_b   1.000
_cell.length_c   1.000
_cell.angle_alpha   90.00
_cell.angle_beta   90.00
_cell.angle_gamma   90.00
#
_symmetry.space_group_name_H-M   'P 1'
#
loop_
_entity.id
_entity.type
_entity.pdbx_description
1 polymer ?
#
loop_
_entity_poly.entity_id
_entity_poly.type
_entity_poly.pdbx_seq_one_letter_code
_entity_poly.pdbx_strand_id
1 'polypeptide(L)'
;GEFEHASHLVLLDSATRQASELPSAASLLEWPDTKPTDTAADLPAMLQTALDWLIENKAGTAEIWIASDLQASNWQPDDPRWETLITAFDSLPQKVRVRLLATTQESPGNASISVSQLSRQQTSGKGEVRLAADLNRSQANAGTTTITRTLNDVATELEARVTGQSTRWRHRFAVGDQAGGWGKLELPADGNPRDNITYYRYSDDHPPAGLVVTESALGPLWQAAASVAGQAGRTPAKRYAPGDVTPADLRDATLVVWQTPLPKGEMANALRSFADEGGRVVFFPPGQPSTARFAGLGWGEKQTSGDAGFAVGRWDEDQGPLANTDEGLLLPLAKLGVRQRQQVVGQAAVLAAFDDAQALLVRQALGKGEVYFCTTLPLLAWSEMGDGLVVVPMLQRLLAAGSRRLQRDSVAECGQVSAGDLQLEWTSAETDLRGDVQTQAGVYKNGDRWLLVNRPAAEDEFKRVEDSAVAGLFGSLPFQLFQA
;
A
#
# COMPACT_ATOMS: atom_id res chain seq x y z
N GLY A 1 16.43 24.09 -32.82
CA GLY A 1 17.39 24.74 -33.17
C GLY A 1 18.28 25.66 -32.35
N GLU A 2 17.84 26.41 -31.30
CA GLU A 2 18.71 27.35 -30.59
C GLU A 2 19.67 26.67 -29.56
N PHE A 3 19.52 25.41 -29.29
CA PHE A 3 20.27 24.70 -28.23
C PHE A 3 21.33 23.71 -28.76
N GLU A 4 21.51 23.59 -30.07
CA GLU A 4 22.31 22.50 -30.67
C GLU A 4 23.83 22.61 -30.54
N HIS A 5 24.39 23.74 -30.10
CA HIS A 5 25.85 23.94 -30.22
C HIS A 5 26.62 24.21 -28.93
N ALA A 6 26.00 24.21 -27.76
CA ALA A 6 26.69 24.48 -26.49
C ALA A 6 26.00 23.87 -25.24
N SER A 7 25.02 23.00 -25.36
CA SER A 7 24.25 22.50 -24.25
C SER A 7 24.33 20.95 -24.18
N HIS A 8 24.65 20.44 -23.02
CA HIS A 8 24.45 19.02 -22.74
C HIS A 8 22.95 18.74 -22.60
N LEU A 9 22.42 17.81 -23.35
CA LEU A 9 21.07 17.33 -23.23
C LEU A 9 21.07 16.02 -22.43
N VAL A 10 20.34 15.96 -21.34
CA VAL A 10 20.28 14.81 -20.46
C VAL A 10 18.83 14.35 -20.34
N LEU A 11 18.57 13.10 -20.62
CA LEU A 11 17.29 12.47 -20.41
C LEU A 11 17.27 11.80 -19.04
N LEU A 12 16.23 12.11 -18.26
CA LEU A 12 15.88 11.38 -17.05
C LEU A 12 14.61 10.58 -17.34
N ASP A 13 14.76 9.29 -17.44
CA ASP A 13 13.65 8.37 -17.66
C ASP A 13 12.96 8.02 -16.35
N SER A 14 11.61 8.11 -16.31
CA SER A 14 10.84 7.88 -15.07
C SER A 14 10.82 6.43 -14.61
N ALA A 15 10.99 5.47 -15.52
CA ALA A 15 10.96 4.05 -15.20
C ALA A 15 12.29 3.58 -14.59
N THR A 16 13.41 4.02 -15.18
CA THR A 16 14.76 3.62 -14.76
C THR A 16 15.36 4.56 -13.71
N ARG A 17 14.90 5.81 -13.68
CA ARG A 17 15.46 6.92 -12.86
C ARG A 17 16.94 7.18 -13.13
N GLN A 18 17.41 6.86 -14.33
CA GLN A 18 18.79 7.06 -14.73
C GLN A 18 18.93 8.30 -15.61
N ALA A 19 20.05 8.99 -15.44
CA ALA A 19 20.43 10.10 -16.29
C ALA A 19 21.26 9.59 -17.48
N SER A 20 20.80 9.90 -18.70
CA SER A 20 21.48 9.50 -19.94
C SER A 20 21.75 10.73 -20.77
N GLU A 21 23.02 10.96 -21.16
CA GLU A 21 23.36 12.04 -22.08
C GLU A 21 22.89 11.73 -23.50
N LEU A 22 22.24 12.68 -24.12
CA LEU A 22 21.75 12.60 -25.49
C LEU A 22 22.62 13.44 -26.42
N PRO A 23 23.04 12.91 -27.59
CA PRO A 23 23.81 13.69 -28.56
C PRO A 23 23.03 14.87 -29.16
N SER A 24 21.71 14.75 -29.26
CA SER A 24 20.82 15.79 -29.79
C SER A 24 19.36 15.53 -29.36
N ALA A 25 18.49 16.53 -29.50
CA ALA A 25 17.06 16.36 -29.29
C ALA A 25 16.42 15.36 -30.28
N ALA A 26 16.96 15.21 -31.47
CA ALA A 26 16.49 14.22 -32.43
C ALA A 26 16.71 12.77 -31.96
N SER A 27 17.72 12.53 -31.12
CA SER A 27 18.01 11.22 -30.55
C SER A 27 16.87 10.70 -29.65
N LEU A 28 16.01 11.58 -29.13
CA LEU A 28 14.81 11.17 -28.40
C LEU A 28 13.83 10.37 -29.25
N LEU A 29 13.74 10.63 -30.54
CA LEU A 29 12.86 9.93 -31.47
C LEU A 29 13.35 8.49 -31.77
N GLU A 30 14.63 8.26 -31.59
CA GLU A 30 15.29 6.98 -31.85
C GLU A 30 15.63 6.23 -30.55
N TRP A 31 15.25 6.81 -29.37
CA TRP A 31 15.53 6.21 -28.08
C TRP A 31 14.80 4.88 -27.93
N PRO A 32 15.51 3.78 -27.60
CA PRO A 32 14.93 2.43 -27.62
C PRO A 32 13.78 2.25 -26.60
N ASP A 33 13.81 3.00 -25.51
CA ASP A 33 12.89 2.85 -24.37
C ASP A 33 11.79 3.93 -24.35
N THR A 34 11.39 4.46 -25.51
CA THR A 34 10.30 5.43 -25.62
C THR A 34 8.90 4.85 -25.49
N LYS A 35 8.78 3.52 -25.30
CA LYS A 35 7.49 2.88 -25.13
C LYS A 35 6.92 3.15 -23.74
N PRO A 36 5.59 3.32 -23.61
CA PRO A 36 4.97 3.44 -22.32
C PRO A 36 5.25 2.22 -21.45
N THR A 37 5.59 2.43 -20.19
CA THR A 37 5.79 1.39 -19.17
C THR A 37 4.60 1.32 -18.23
N ASP A 38 4.55 0.29 -17.38
CA ASP A 38 3.56 0.15 -16.31
C ASP A 38 4.11 0.61 -14.95
N THR A 39 5.27 1.29 -14.94
CA THR A 39 5.89 1.81 -13.73
C THR A 39 5.26 3.12 -13.28
N ALA A 40 5.32 3.40 -11.98
CA ALA A 40 5.01 4.72 -11.43
C ALA A 40 6.23 5.65 -11.51
N ALA A 41 5.99 6.93 -11.83
CA ALA A 41 7.01 7.97 -11.68
C ALA A 41 7.10 8.40 -10.19
N ASP A 42 8.29 8.87 -9.79
CA ASP A 42 8.54 9.50 -8.49
C ASP A 42 9.29 10.81 -8.75
N LEU A 43 8.53 11.92 -8.87
CA LEU A 43 9.09 13.23 -9.23
C LEU A 43 10.13 13.72 -8.22
N PRO A 44 9.91 13.61 -6.89
CA PRO A 44 10.96 13.91 -5.92
C PRO A 44 12.26 13.13 -6.15
N ALA A 45 12.18 11.83 -6.41
CA ALA A 45 13.37 11.02 -6.68
C ALA A 45 14.05 11.39 -8.02
N MET A 46 13.27 11.67 -9.05
CA MET A 46 13.79 12.12 -10.34
C MET A 46 14.51 13.48 -10.23
N LEU A 47 13.94 14.40 -9.47
CA LEU A 47 14.57 15.70 -9.22
C LEU A 47 15.83 15.56 -8.34
N GLN A 48 15.87 14.62 -7.42
CA GLN A 48 17.10 14.27 -6.70
C GLN A 48 18.19 13.78 -7.67
N THR A 49 17.84 12.90 -8.60
CA THR A 49 18.79 12.44 -9.64
C THR A 49 19.28 13.61 -10.52
N ALA A 50 18.40 14.55 -10.87
CA ALA A 50 18.78 15.74 -11.61
C ALA A 50 19.75 16.63 -10.82
N LEU A 51 19.50 16.81 -9.53
CA LEU A 51 20.35 17.57 -8.62
C LEU A 51 21.74 16.92 -8.52
N ASP A 52 21.80 15.63 -8.28
CA ASP A 52 23.04 14.88 -8.17
C ASP A 52 23.86 14.97 -9.46
N TRP A 53 23.21 14.82 -10.62
CA TRP A 53 23.87 14.97 -11.92
C TRP A 53 24.44 16.39 -12.13
N LEU A 54 23.69 17.44 -11.76
CA LEU A 54 24.16 18.83 -11.87
C LEU A 54 25.36 19.11 -10.98
N ILE A 55 25.41 18.54 -9.79
CA ILE A 55 26.55 18.67 -8.85
C ILE A 55 27.78 17.95 -9.41
N GLU A 56 27.65 16.71 -9.85
CA GLU A 56 28.73 15.90 -10.37
C GLU A 56 29.36 16.49 -11.62
N ASN A 57 28.53 16.98 -12.54
CA ASN A 57 28.99 17.51 -13.83
C ASN A 57 29.28 19.01 -13.80
N LYS A 58 29.13 19.68 -12.65
CA LYS A 58 29.43 21.12 -12.47
C LYS A 58 28.79 21.97 -13.59
N ALA A 59 27.57 21.64 -13.96
CA ALA A 59 26.83 22.34 -15.03
C ALA A 59 26.72 23.85 -14.70
N GLY A 60 26.82 24.72 -15.67
CA GLY A 60 26.73 26.19 -15.49
C GLY A 60 25.29 26.63 -15.22
N THR A 61 24.51 26.84 -16.28
CA THR A 61 23.08 27.17 -16.20
C THR A 61 22.30 25.92 -16.64
N ALA A 62 21.23 25.54 -15.91
CA ALA A 62 20.41 24.40 -16.25
C ALA A 62 18.94 24.76 -16.41
N GLU A 63 18.28 24.13 -17.36
CA GLU A 63 16.84 24.09 -17.48
C GLU A 63 16.36 22.63 -17.31
N ILE A 64 15.47 22.40 -16.38
CA ILE A 64 14.83 21.10 -16.16
C ILE A 64 13.45 21.15 -16.79
N TRP A 65 13.24 20.35 -17.82
CA TRP A 65 11.94 20.18 -18.45
C TRP A 65 11.27 18.93 -17.94
N ILE A 66 10.06 19.09 -17.40
CA ILE A 66 9.22 17.99 -16.90
C ILE A 66 8.02 17.88 -17.82
N ALA A 67 7.77 16.70 -18.38
CA ALA A 67 6.52 16.38 -19.06
C ALA A 67 5.68 15.49 -18.14
N SER A 68 4.47 15.88 -17.80
CA SER A 68 3.63 15.18 -16.84
C SER A 68 2.14 15.45 -17.05
N ASP A 69 1.32 14.45 -16.74
CA ASP A 69 -0.14 14.55 -16.64
C ASP A 69 -0.64 15.08 -15.28
N LEU A 70 0.28 15.42 -14.39
CA LEU A 70 0.04 15.92 -13.03
C LEU A 70 -0.63 14.91 -12.09
N GLN A 71 -0.46 13.62 -12.31
CA GLN A 71 -1.03 12.61 -11.42
C GLN A 71 -0.46 12.74 -10.00
N ALA A 72 -1.35 12.74 -8.98
CA ALA A 72 -0.97 13.01 -7.60
C ALA A 72 0.00 11.96 -7.02
N SER A 73 -0.11 10.71 -7.43
CA SER A 73 0.80 9.63 -7.04
C SER A 73 2.24 9.89 -7.44
N ASN A 74 2.46 10.49 -8.62
CA ASN A 74 3.77 10.82 -9.15
C ASN A 74 4.39 12.05 -8.50
N TRP A 75 3.55 13.05 -8.22
CA TRP A 75 3.98 14.33 -7.66
C TRP A 75 4.15 14.30 -6.15
N GLN A 76 3.32 13.51 -5.44
CA GLN A 76 3.35 13.37 -3.98
C GLN A 76 3.48 14.74 -3.28
N PRO A 77 2.51 15.66 -3.43
CA PRO A 77 2.67 17.06 -3.02
C PRO A 77 2.93 17.24 -1.52
N ASP A 78 2.53 16.29 -0.69
CA ASP A 78 2.71 16.32 0.76
C ASP A 78 4.02 15.64 1.22
N ASP A 79 4.88 15.20 0.29
CA ASP A 79 6.13 14.53 0.61
C ASP A 79 7.16 15.53 1.16
N PRO A 80 7.73 15.29 2.34
CA PRO A 80 8.74 16.17 2.94
C PRO A 80 10.04 16.30 2.12
N ARG A 81 10.27 15.41 1.16
CA ARG A 81 11.42 15.51 0.25
C ARG A 81 11.41 16.79 -0.57
N TRP A 82 10.25 17.38 -0.88
CA TRP A 82 10.14 18.62 -1.64
C TRP A 82 10.89 19.77 -0.97
N GLU A 83 10.68 20.01 0.31
CA GLU A 83 11.36 21.08 1.05
C GLU A 83 12.89 20.93 1.01
N THR A 84 13.36 19.70 1.21
CA THR A 84 14.79 19.37 1.17
C THR A 84 15.38 19.59 -0.21
N LEU A 85 14.68 19.17 -1.29
CA LEU A 85 15.10 19.32 -2.67
C LEU A 85 15.21 20.80 -3.07
N ILE A 86 14.18 21.60 -2.78
CA ILE A 86 14.19 23.01 -3.14
C ILE A 86 15.31 23.76 -2.42
N THR A 87 15.52 23.49 -1.13
CA THR A 87 16.64 24.04 -0.37
C THR A 87 17.98 23.66 -1.00
N ALA A 88 18.13 22.43 -1.45
CA ALA A 88 19.35 21.97 -2.09
C ALA A 88 19.57 22.63 -3.47
N PHE A 89 18.53 22.76 -4.29
CA PHE A 89 18.62 23.50 -5.56
C PHE A 89 18.96 24.98 -5.36
N ASP A 90 18.39 25.64 -4.36
CA ASP A 90 18.68 27.05 -4.05
C ASP A 90 20.13 27.25 -3.57
N SER A 91 20.73 26.23 -2.99
CA SER A 91 22.14 26.27 -2.53
C SER A 91 23.15 26.08 -3.66
N LEU A 92 22.71 25.68 -4.86
CA LEU A 92 23.58 25.50 -6.01
C LEU A 92 24.17 26.85 -6.48
N PRO A 93 25.46 26.90 -6.86
CA PRO A 93 26.07 28.14 -7.42
C PRO A 93 25.54 28.45 -8.82
N GLN A 94 25.00 27.47 -9.54
CA GLN A 94 24.42 27.62 -10.87
C GLN A 94 22.95 28.02 -10.84
N LYS A 95 22.50 28.69 -11.88
CA LYS A 95 21.08 29.04 -12.05
C LYS A 95 20.31 27.86 -12.63
N VAL A 96 19.34 27.38 -11.89
CA VAL A 96 18.42 26.32 -12.31
C VAL A 96 17.05 26.93 -12.58
N ARG A 97 16.41 26.53 -13.67
CA ARG A 97 15.02 26.87 -14.01
C ARG A 97 14.24 25.60 -14.26
N VAL A 98 12.99 25.58 -13.84
CA VAL A 98 12.10 24.43 -14.06
C VAL A 98 10.99 24.84 -15.01
N ARG A 99 10.74 24.00 -16.01
CA ARG A 99 9.66 24.15 -16.98
C ARG A 99 8.82 22.87 -16.98
N LEU A 100 7.55 23.03 -16.74
CA LEU A 100 6.58 21.94 -16.73
C LEU A 100 5.71 22.00 -17.97
N LEU A 101 5.72 20.97 -18.76
CA LEU A 101 4.78 20.71 -19.84
C LEU A 101 3.67 19.79 -19.30
N ALA A 102 2.54 20.39 -18.93
CA ALA A 102 1.41 19.66 -18.41
C ALA A 102 0.52 19.16 -19.55
N THR A 103 0.27 17.87 -19.59
CA THR A 103 -0.71 17.27 -20.50
C THR A 103 -2.05 17.20 -19.79
N THR A 104 -3.11 17.65 -20.48
CA THR A 104 -4.47 17.75 -19.91
C THR A 104 -5.42 16.72 -20.49
N GLN A 105 -4.92 15.65 -21.11
CA GLN A 105 -5.77 14.68 -21.76
C GLN A 105 -6.58 13.92 -20.72
N GLU A 106 -7.83 14.34 -20.50
CA GLU A 106 -8.81 13.56 -19.78
C GLU A 106 -9.19 12.34 -20.63
N SER A 107 -9.13 11.15 -20.05
CA SER A 107 -9.70 9.94 -20.67
C SER A 107 -11.12 9.73 -20.12
N PRO A 108 -12.14 10.32 -20.75
CA PRO A 108 -13.51 10.16 -20.27
C PRO A 108 -13.92 8.68 -20.35
N GLY A 109 -14.46 8.17 -19.25
CA GLY A 109 -14.91 6.79 -19.19
C GLY A 109 -13.83 5.77 -18.84
N ASN A 110 -12.60 6.18 -18.52
CA ASN A 110 -11.55 5.28 -18.06
C ASN A 110 -11.90 4.61 -16.72
N ALA A 111 -11.59 3.34 -16.60
CA ALA A 111 -11.77 2.55 -15.38
C ALA A 111 -10.53 1.71 -15.13
N SER A 112 -10.19 1.51 -13.87
CA SER A 112 -9.07 0.65 -13.47
C SER A 112 -9.48 -0.41 -12.47
N ILE A 113 -8.71 -1.49 -12.38
CA ILE A 113 -8.94 -2.58 -11.44
C ILE A 113 -7.64 -3.01 -10.76
N SER A 114 -7.68 -3.13 -9.44
CA SER A 114 -6.55 -3.64 -8.67
C SER A 114 -7.02 -4.61 -7.59
N VAL A 115 -6.29 -5.70 -7.35
CA VAL A 115 -6.60 -6.64 -6.26
C VAL A 115 -6.14 -6.06 -4.93
N SER A 116 -7.10 -5.76 -4.05
CA SER A 116 -6.85 -5.20 -2.73
C SER A 116 -6.75 -6.24 -1.62
N GLN A 117 -7.46 -7.36 -1.74
CA GLN A 117 -7.39 -8.47 -0.79
C GLN A 117 -7.50 -9.80 -1.51
N LEU A 118 -6.76 -10.78 -1.01
CA LEU A 118 -6.84 -12.16 -1.48
C LEU A 118 -6.59 -13.10 -0.31
N SER A 119 -7.43 -14.10 -0.14
CA SER A 119 -7.21 -15.18 0.81
C SER A 119 -7.70 -16.49 0.21
N ARG A 120 -6.96 -17.58 0.45
CA ARG A 120 -7.41 -18.93 0.21
C ARG A 120 -7.81 -19.57 1.52
N GLN A 121 -8.94 -20.23 1.52
CA GLN A 121 -9.46 -20.97 2.68
C GLN A 121 -9.86 -22.35 2.23
N GLN A 122 -9.74 -23.31 3.11
CA GLN A 122 -10.22 -24.66 2.85
C GLN A 122 -11.55 -24.85 3.56
N THR A 123 -12.63 -25.04 2.78
CA THR A 123 -14.00 -25.20 3.28
C THR A 123 -14.50 -26.58 2.90
N SER A 124 -14.76 -27.49 3.89
CA SER A 124 -15.20 -28.90 3.69
C SER A 124 -14.28 -29.69 2.74
N GLY A 125 -12.95 -29.51 2.85
CA GLY A 125 -11.97 -30.17 2.01
C GLY A 125 -11.82 -29.59 0.61
N LYS A 126 -12.54 -28.50 0.27
CA LYS A 126 -12.43 -27.80 -1.01
C LYS A 126 -11.81 -26.43 -0.81
N GLY A 127 -10.83 -26.09 -1.65
CA GLY A 127 -10.21 -24.77 -1.67
C GLY A 127 -11.19 -23.71 -2.20
N GLU A 128 -11.38 -22.63 -1.46
CA GLU A 128 -12.12 -21.44 -1.85
C GLU A 128 -11.19 -20.23 -1.79
N VAL A 129 -11.17 -19.43 -2.83
CA VAL A 129 -10.49 -18.12 -2.85
C VAL A 129 -11.51 -17.03 -2.64
N ARG A 130 -11.21 -16.14 -1.70
CA ARG A 130 -11.93 -14.87 -1.48
C ARG A 130 -11.05 -13.75 -1.95
N LEU A 131 -11.59 -12.95 -2.84
CA LEU A 131 -10.90 -11.85 -3.49
C LEU A 131 -11.70 -10.57 -3.33
N ALA A 132 -11.02 -9.47 -3.00
CA ALA A 132 -11.56 -8.14 -3.15
C ALA A 132 -10.71 -7.37 -4.16
N ALA A 133 -11.37 -6.67 -5.08
CA ALA A 133 -10.74 -5.78 -6.03
C ALA A 133 -11.35 -4.38 -5.91
N ASP A 134 -10.50 -3.38 -6.02
CA ASP A 134 -10.90 -1.98 -6.07
C ASP A 134 -11.01 -1.56 -7.54
N LEU A 135 -12.19 -1.08 -7.90
CA LEU A 135 -12.49 -0.52 -9.21
C LEU A 135 -12.55 0.99 -9.07
N ASN A 136 -11.67 1.69 -9.78
CA ASN A 136 -11.69 3.15 -9.84
C ASN A 136 -12.16 3.60 -11.22
N ARG A 137 -12.83 4.75 -11.30
CA ARG A 137 -13.36 5.30 -12.54
C ARG A 137 -13.18 6.81 -12.60
N SER A 138 -12.92 7.32 -13.77
CA SER A 138 -12.80 8.77 -14.01
C SER A 138 -14.12 9.53 -13.76
N GLN A 139 -15.27 8.84 -13.88
CA GLN A 139 -16.59 9.42 -13.68
C GLN A 139 -17.41 8.67 -12.63
N ALA A 140 -18.09 9.42 -11.76
CA ALA A 140 -18.94 8.92 -10.69
C ALA A 140 -20.33 8.50 -11.23
N ASN A 141 -20.43 7.35 -11.88
CA ASN A 141 -21.69 6.81 -12.40
C ASN A 141 -22.07 5.53 -11.65
N ALA A 142 -23.33 5.38 -11.25
CA ALA A 142 -23.85 4.11 -10.77
C ALA A 142 -24.22 3.22 -11.97
N GLY A 143 -23.96 1.92 -11.87
CA GLY A 143 -24.28 0.99 -12.95
C GLY A 143 -23.72 -0.41 -12.70
N THR A 144 -23.60 -1.19 -13.74
CA THR A 144 -22.95 -2.50 -13.75
C THR A 144 -21.82 -2.50 -14.76
N THR A 145 -20.76 -3.23 -14.47
CA THR A 145 -19.65 -3.50 -15.38
C THR A 145 -19.38 -5.00 -15.39
N THR A 146 -18.84 -5.51 -16.48
CA THR A 146 -18.41 -6.90 -16.59
C THR A 146 -16.94 -7.00 -16.17
N ILE A 147 -16.62 -7.95 -15.30
CA ILE A 147 -15.25 -8.33 -14.99
C ILE A 147 -15.01 -9.71 -15.56
N THR A 148 -14.07 -9.85 -16.47
CA THR A 148 -13.62 -11.15 -16.95
C THR A 148 -12.56 -11.68 -15.99
N ARG A 149 -12.87 -12.77 -15.29
CA ARG A 149 -11.90 -13.50 -14.49
C ARG A 149 -11.34 -14.67 -15.29
N THR A 150 -10.04 -14.69 -15.50
CA THR A 150 -9.33 -15.85 -16.06
C THR A 150 -8.65 -16.61 -14.94
N LEU A 151 -8.88 -17.91 -14.86
CA LEU A 151 -8.26 -18.83 -13.92
C LEU A 151 -7.92 -20.13 -14.65
N ASN A 152 -6.63 -20.52 -14.65
CA ASN A 152 -6.16 -21.71 -15.38
C ASN A 152 -6.67 -21.73 -16.84
N ASP A 153 -6.51 -20.65 -17.56
CA ASP A 153 -6.92 -20.43 -18.95
C ASP A 153 -8.45 -20.49 -19.20
N VAL A 154 -9.24 -20.56 -18.15
CA VAL A 154 -10.71 -20.51 -18.25
C VAL A 154 -11.19 -19.11 -17.90
N ALA A 155 -11.75 -18.43 -18.88
CA ALA A 155 -12.40 -17.12 -18.70
C ALA A 155 -13.84 -17.28 -18.22
N THR A 156 -14.24 -16.45 -17.26
CA THR A 156 -15.60 -16.37 -16.72
C THR A 156 -16.00 -14.92 -16.61
N GLU A 157 -17.10 -14.54 -17.22
CA GLU A 157 -17.66 -13.20 -17.08
C GLU A 157 -18.47 -13.09 -15.78
N LEU A 158 -18.22 -12.02 -15.05
CA LEU A 158 -18.83 -11.72 -13.76
C LEU A 158 -19.39 -10.30 -13.80
N GLU A 159 -20.58 -10.13 -13.30
CA GLU A 159 -21.20 -8.81 -13.22
C GLU A 159 -20.83 -8.14 -11.90
N ALA A 160 -20.34 -6.92 -11.97
CA ALA A 160 -20.01 -6.10 -10.82
C ALA A 160 -20.88 -4.84 -10.78
N ARG A 161 -21.56 -4.63 -9.66
CA ARG A 161 -22.28 -3.39 -9.41
C ARG A 161 -21.29 -2.33 -8.97
N VAL A 162 -21.28 -1.19 -9.63
CA VAL A 162 -20.39 -0.05 -9.37
C VAL A 162 -21.18 1.15 -8.87
N THR A 163 -20.67 1.81 -7.84
CA THR A 163 -21.28 2.98 -7.21
C THR A 163 -20.22 4.05 -7.00
N GLY A 164 -20.41 5.24 -7.55
CA GLY A 164 -19.43 6.33 -7.42
C GLY A 164 -18.17 6.16 -8.26
N GLN A 165 -17.10 6.85 -7.88
CA GLN A 165 -15.79 6.81 -8.55
C GLN A 165 -14.95 5.62 -8.10
N SER A 166 -15.09 5.17 -6.86
CA SER A 166 -14.38 4.00 -6.35
C SER A 166 -15.38 3.00 -5.78
N THR A 167 -15.22 1.75 -6.12
CA THR A 167 -16.08 0.65 -5.65
C THR A 167 -15.22 -0.55 -5.30
N ARG A 168 -15.39 -1.09 -4.10
CA ARG A 168 -14.78 -2.36 -3.72
C ARG A 168 -15.70 -3.50 -4.09
N TRP A 169 -15.27 -4.31 -5.08
CA TRP A 169 -15.96 -5.52 -5.50
C TRP A 169 -15.36 -6.74 -4.80
N ARG A 170 -16.23 -7.62 -4.30
CA ARG A 170 -15.84 -8.85 -3.61
C ARG A 170 -16.39 -10.06 -4.34
N HIS A 171 -15.53 -11.08 -4.47
CA HIS A 171 -15.92 -12.31 -5.15
C HIS A 171 -15.32 -13.53 -4.44
N ARG A 172 -16.08 -14.65 -4.52
CA ARG A 172 -15.65 -15.95 -3.98
C ARG A 172 -15.74 -16.99 -5.08
N PHE A 173 -14.75 -17.85 -5.18
CA PHE A 173 -14.76 -18.93 -6.15
C PHE A 173 -13.99 -20.15 -5.65
N ALA A 174 -14.47 -21.35 -6.07
CA ALA A 174 -13.82 -22.61 -5.73
C ALA A 174 -12.57 -22.81 -6.61
N VAL A 175 -11.50 -23.32 -6.00
CA VAL A 175 -10.27 -23.73 -6.67
C VAL A 175 -9.99 -25.24 -6.52
N GLY A 176 -10.96 -25.97 -5.98
CA GLY A 176 -10.87 -27.42 -5.80
C GLY A 176 -9.70 -27.82 -4.88
N ASP A 177 -8.99 -28.88 -5.26
CA ASP A 177 -7.84 -29.42 -4.50
C ASP A 177 -6.51 -28.76 -4.89
N GLN A 178 -6.54 -27.68 -5.71
CA GLN A 178 -5.32 -27.02 -6.13
C GLN A 178 -4.67 -26.30 -4.94
N ALA A 179 -3.43 -26.63 -4.63
CA ALA A 179 -2.65 -26.01 -3.56
C ALA A 179 -2.35 -24.53 -3.85
N GLY A 180 -2.22 -24.15 -5.10
CA GLY A 180 -1.97 -22.79 -5.53
C GLY A 180 -2.16 -22.61 -7.03
N GLY A 181 -2.19 -21.36 -7.46
CA GLY A 181 -2.32 -20.97 -8.85
C GLY A 181 -2.36 -19.45 -9.01
N TRP A 182 -2.53 -19.02 -10.23
CA TRP A 182 -2.67 -17.61 -10.55
C TRP A 182 -3.90 -17.36 -11.42
N GLY A 183 -4.32 -16.12 -11.49
CA GLY A 183 -5.38 -15.68 -12.37
C GLY A 183 -5.27 -14.20 -12.66
N LYS A 184 -6.12 -13.72 -13.55
CA LYS A 184 -6.27 -12.30 -13.86
C LYS A 184 -7.72 -11.86 -13.78
N LEU A 185 -7.92 -10.59 -13.47
CA LEU A 185 -9.17 -9.87 -13.64
C LEU A 185 -8.97 -8.83 -14.74
N GLU A 186 -9.96 -8.68 -15.59
CA GLU A 186 -9.90 -7.80 -16.74
C GLU A 186 -11.24 -7.05 -16.88
N LEU A 187 -11.18 -5.73 -17.01
CA LEU A 187 -12.29 -4.86 -17.34
C LEU A 187 -12.49 -4.79 -18.86
N PRO A 188 -13.65 -4.37 -19.35
CA PRO A 188 -13.84 -4.05 -20.76
C PRO A 188 -12.85 -2.99 -21.23
N ALA A 189 -12.41 -3.10 -22.47
CA ALA A 189 -11.48 -2.14 -23.08
C ALA A 189 -12.05 -0.71 -23.08
N ASP A 190 -11.22 0.25 -22.67
CA ASP A 190 -11.53 1.67 -22.66
C ASP A 190 -10.35 2.52 -23.17
N GLY A 191 -10.23 3.76 -22.72
CA GLY A 191 -9.18 4.70 -23.17
C GLY A 191 -7.77 4.34 -22.75
N ASN A 192 -7.61 3.54 -21.67
CA ASN A 192 -6.32 3.07 -21.18
C ASN A 192 -6.33 1.56 -20.88
N PRO A 193 -6.01 0.71 -21.85
CA PRO A 193 -6.08 -0.74 -21.65
C PRO A 193 -5.07 -1.29 -20.63
N ARG A 194 -4.13 -0.47 -20.13
CA ARG A 194 -3.08 -0.91 -19.22
C ARG A 194 -3.53 -1.05 -17.77
N ASP A 195 -4.53 -0.27 -17.34
CA ASP A 195 -5.09 -0.30 -15.99
C ASP A 195 -6.34 -1.17 -15.88
N ASN A 196 -6.74 -1.79 -17.01
CA ASN A 196 -7.87 -2.71 -17.07
C ASN A 196 -7.55 -4.12 -16.60
N ILE A 197 -6.28 -4.46 -16.33
CA ILE A 197 -5.86 -5.82 -16.00
C ILE A 197 -5.11 -5.83 -14.68
N THR A 198 -5.45 -6.79 -13.81
CA THR A 198 -4.69 -7.08 -12.59
C THR A 198 -4.52 -8.58 -12.42
N TYR A 199 -3.33 -8.98 -11.95
CA TYR A 199 -2.94 -10.37 -11.74
C TYR A 199 -2.95 -10.70 -10.25
N TYR A 200 -3.35 -11.93 -9.91
CA TYR A 200 -3.33 -12.41 -8.54
C TYR A 200 -2.83 -13.85 -8.45
N ARG A 201 -2.16 -14.17 -7.35
CA ARG A 201 -1.74 -15.53 -7.02
C ARG A 201 -2.37 -15.98 -5.73
N TYR A 202 -2.87 -17.19 -5.70
CA TYR A 202 -3.32 -17.85 -4.47
C TYR A 202 -2.48 -19.09 -4.22
N SER A 203 -2.15 -19.37 -2.95
CA SER A 203 -1.29 -20.48 -2.54
C SER A 203 -1.63 -20.91 -1.11
N ASP A 204 -1.39 -22.17 -0.80
CA ASP A 204 -1.38 -22.70 0.56
C ASP A 204 0.00 -22.65 1.21
N ASP A 205 1.06 -22.31 0.45
CA ASP A 205 2.45 -22.47 0.87
C ASP A 205 2.81 -21.62 2.09
N HIS A 206 2.10 -20.49 2.28
CA HIS A 206 2.32 -19.57 3.38
C HIS A 206 0.99 -19.07 3.95
N PRO A 207 0.33 -19.87 4.79
CA PRO A 207 -0.91 -19.42 5.43
C PRO A 207 -0.62 -18.21 6.33
N PRO A 208 -1.56 -17.24 6.40
CA PRO A 208 -1.42 -16.12 7.31
C PRO A 208 -1.11 -16.62 8.73
N ALA A 209 -0.16 -16.00 9.41
CA ALA A 209 0.21 -16.38 10.76
C ALA A 209 0.19 -15.17 11.69
N GLY A 210 -0.54 -15.30 12.80
CA GLY A 210 -0.53 -14.33 13.90
C GLY A 210 0.62 -14.59 14.87
N LEU A 211 1.23 -13.53 15.36
CA LEU A 211 2.19 -13.56 16.45
C LEU A 211 1.69 -12.63 17.57
N VAL A 212 1.70 -13.10 18.80
CA VAL A 212 1.22 -12.37 19.97
C VAL A 212 2.36 -12.21 20.97
N VAL A 213 2.65 -10.98 21.35
CA VAL A 213 3.65 -10.67 22.39
C VAL A 213 2.94 -10.06 23.59
N THR A 214 2.84 -10.81 24.67
CA THR A 214 2.18 -10.39 25.91
C THR A 214 2.55 -11.25 27.11
N GLU A 215 2.57 -10.64 28.29
CA GLU A 215 2.63 -11.32 29.59
C GLU A 215 1.29 -11.30 30.33
N SER A 216 0.28 -10.67 29.74
CA SER A 216 -0.99 -10.48 30.42
C SER A 216 -1.89 -11.74 30.38
N ALA A 217 -2.86 -11.78 31.28
CA ALA A 217 -3.92 -12.80 31.29
C ALA A 217 -4.77 -12.80 30.00
N LEU A 218 -4.67 -11.76 29.16
CA LEU A 218 -5.32 -11.69 27.85
C LEU A 218 -4.62 -12.54 26.76
N GLY A 219 -3.47 -13.13 27.04
CA GLY A 219 -2.72 -13.94 26.08
C GLY A 219 -3.56 -14.95 25.31
N PRO A 220 -4.40 -15.79 25.97
CA PRO A 220 -5.26 -16.75 25.27
C PRO A 220 -6.31 -16.08 24.35
N LEU A 221 -6.87 -14.94 24.75
CA LEU A 221 -7.81 -14.18 23.93
C LEU A 221 -7.13 -13.64 22.68
N TRP A 222 -5.97 -12.99 22.84
CA TRP A 222 -5.18 -12.49 21.70
C TRP A 222 -4.79 -13.60 20.76
N GLN A 223 -4.33 -14.74 21.31
CA GLN A 223 -3.95 -15.92 20.51
C GLN A 223 -5.14 -16.43 19.71
N ALA A 224 -6.32 -16.55 20.32
CA ALA A 224 -7.52 -17.01 19.65
C ALA A 224 -7.98 -16.01 18.57
N ALA A 225 -7.96 -14.70 18.86
CA ALA A 225 -8.40 -13.65 17.93
C ALA A 225 -7.45 -13.47 16.74
N ALA A 226 -6.14 -13.68 16.93
CA ALA A 226 -5.13 -13.60 15.89
C ALA A 226 -4.85 -14.94 15.17
N SER A 227 -5.55 -16.03 15.54
CA SER A 227 -5.42 -17.34 14.89
C SER A 227 -6.23 -17.40 13.61
N VAL A 228 -5.69 -18.07 12.59
CA VAL A 228 -6.40 -18.24 11.32
C VAL A 228 -7.59 -19.17 11.51
N ALA A 229 -8.77 -18.73 11.11
CA ALA A 229 -9.96 -19.57 11.07
C ALA A 229 -9.87 -20.53 9.87
N GLY A 230 -9.78 -21.81 10.10
CA GLY A 230 -9.73 -22.85 9.08
C GLY A 230 -10.51 -24.09 9.51
N GLN A 231 -10.77 -25.01 8.58
CA GLN A 231 -11.64 -26.16 8.80
C GLN A 231 -11.01 -27.34 9.52
N ALA A 232 -9.71 -27.54 9.34
CA ALA A 232 -8.99 -28.65 10.00
C ALA A 232 -8.55 -28.32 11.44
N GLY A 233 -9.03 -27.21 11.97
CA GLY A 233 -8.56 -26.59 13.19
C GLY A 233 -7.93 -25.23 12.86
N ARG A 234 -8.00 -24.32 13.82
CA ARG A 234 -7.32 -23.03 13.70
C ARG A 234 -5.81 -23.26 13.68
N THR A 235 -5.08 -22.66 12.74
CA THR A 235 -3.64 -22.48 12.91
C THR A 235 -3.45 -21.48 14.05
N PRO A 236 -3.00 -21.90 15.22
CA PRO A 236 -2.92 -21.02 16.37
C PRO A 236 -1.85 -19.96 16.14
N ALA A 237 -2.15 -18.72 16.51
CA ALA A 237 -1.13 -17.68 16.58
C ALA A 237 -0.04 -18.09 17.57
N LYS A 238 1.22 -17.85 17.24
CA LYS A 238 2.33 -18.07 18.17
C LYS A 238 2.28 -17.01 19.27
N ARG A 239 2.51 -17.39 20.51
CA ARG A 239 2.52 -16.48 21.66
C ARG A 239 3.87 -16.51 22.36
N TYR A 240 4.40 -15.34 22.65
CA TYR A 240 5.69 -15.12 23.29
C TYR A 240 5.55 -14.14 24.46
N ALA A 241 6.39 -14.30 25.48
CA ALA A 241 6.73 -13.22 26.38
C ALA A 241 7.68 -12.22 25.66
N PRO A 242 7.75 -10.94 26.10
CA PRO A 242 8.58 -9.92 25.41
C PRO A 242 10.07 -10.27 25.31
N GLY A 243 10.58 -11.03 26.26
CA GLY A 243 11.99 -11.47 26.29
C GLY A 243 12.29 -12.70 25.42
N ASP A 244 11.25 -13.42 24.97
CA ASP A 244 11.40 -14.71 24.28
C ASP A 244 11.24 -14.55 22.76
N VAL A 245 10.64 -13.45 22.30
CA VAL A 245 10.45 -13.19 20.87
C VAL A 245 11.73 -12.73 20.22
N THR A 246 12.05 -13.30 19.07
CA THR A 246 13.25 -12.96 18.28
C THR A 246 12.88 -12.38 16.91
N PRO A 247 13.80 -11.67 16.23
CA PRO A 247 13.59 -11.22 14.85
C PRO A 247 13.24 -12.34 13.87
N ALA A 248 13.73 -13.56 14.10
CA ALA A 248 13.46 -14.70 13.26
C ALA A 248 11.97 -15.14 13.32
N ASP A 249 11.31 -14.93 14.46
CA ASP A 249 9.89 -15.28 14.63
C ASP A 249 8.96 -14.40 13.78
N LEU A 250 9.41 -13.21 13.37
CA LEU A 250 8.66 -12.31 12.51
C LEU A 250 8.62 -12.75 11.04
N ARG A 251 9.52 -13.66 10.62
CA ARG A 251 9.69 -14.03 9.22
C ARG A 251 8.39 -14.54 8.57
N ASP A 252 7.71 -15.44 9.26
CA ASP A 252 6.48 -16.07 8.77
C ASP A 252 5.20 -15.40 9.29
N ALA A 253 5.34 -14.34 10.09
CA ALA A 253 4.19 -13.62 10.62
C ALA A 253 3.58 -12.69 9.57
N THR A 254 2.28 -12.48 9.65
CA THR A 254 1.52 -11.49 8.86
C THR A 254 0.92 -10.40 9.74
N LEU A 255 0.61 -10.75 10.99
CA LEU A 255 0.11 -9.85 12.02
C LEU A 255 0.90 -10.04 13.31
N VAL A 256 1.34 -8.94 13.91
CA VAL A 256 1.89 -8.92 15.27
C VAL A 256 0.94 -8.16 16.19
N VAL A 257 0.43 -8.83 17.21
CA VAL A 257 -0.32 -8.24 18.33
C VAL A 257 0.64 -8.02 19.48
N TRP A 258 0.85 -6.76 19.87
CA TRP A 258 1.81 -6.38 20.90
C TRP A 258 1.13 -5.68 22.08
N GLN A 259 1.08 -6.33 23.23
CA GLN A 259 0.46 -5.79 24.45
C GLN A 259 1.45 -5.85 25.62
N THR A 260 2.53 -5.08 25.49
CA THR A 260 3.57 -4.85 26.49
C THR A 260 4.17 -3.46 26.24
N PRO A 261 5.12 -2.96 27.04
CA PRO A 261 5.86 -1.76 26.68
C PRO A 261 6.43 -1.83 25.26
N LEU A 262 6.48 -0.68 24.56
CA LEU A 262 6.95 -0.63 23.17
C LEU A 262 8.36 -1.24 23.03
N PRO A 263 8.64 -1.98 21.95
CA PRO A 263 9.92 -2.62 21.75
C PRO A 263 11.05 -1.61 21.62
N LYS A 264 12.26 -2.03 21.98
CA LYS A 264 13.50 -1.24 21.92
C LYS A 264 14.59 -2.02 21.20
N GLY A 265 15.63 -1.30 20.76
CA GLY A 265 16.83 -1.91 20.18
C GLY A 265 16.54 -2.75 18.95
N GLU A 266 17.15 -3.93 18.88
CA GLU A 266 17.06 -4.84 17.74
C GLU A 266 15.63 -5.26 17.43
N MET A 267 14.82 -5.57 18.43
CA MET A 267 13.41 -5.93 18.22
C MET A 267 12.58 -4.79 17.62
N ALA A 268 12.84 -3.54 18.02
CA ALA A 268 12.17 -2.39 17.42
C ALA A 268 12.55 -2.23 15.95
N ASN A 269 13.81 -2.46 15.60
CA ASN A 269 14.26 -2.40 14.21
C ASN A 269 13.67 -3.55 13.38
N ALA A 270 13.70 -4.76 13.90
CA ALA A 270 13.12 -5.92 13.24
C ALA A 270 11.61 -5.74 13.00
N LEU A 271 10.89 -5.19 13.97
CA LEU A 271 9.45 -4.92 13.83
C LEU A 271 9.15 -3.78 12.85
N ARG A 272 10.06 -2.79 12.72
CA ARG A 272 9.98 -1.77 11.66
C ARG A 272 10.17 -2.39 10.28
N SER A 273 11.22 -3.19 10.09
CA SER A 273 11.44 -3.91 8.83
C SER A 273 10.27 -4.81 8.47
N PHE A 274 9.73 -5.53 9.46
CA PHE A 274 8.51 -6.35 9.29
C PHE A 274 7.31 -5.52 8.78
N ALA A 275 7.07 -4.34 9.37
CA ALA A 275 6.00 -3.45 8.94
C ALA A 275 6.32 -2.83 7.57
N ASP A 276 7.54 -2.31 7.37
CA ASP A 276 8.02 -1.75 6.10
C ASP A 276 7.81 -2.72 4.93
N GLU A 277 8.04 -3.99 5.24
CA GLU A 277 7.80 -5.08 4.33
C GLU A 277 6.32 -5.46 4.08
N GLY A 278 5.33 -4.85 4.66
CA GLY A 278 3.90 -5.11 4.46
C GLY A 278 3.21 -5.86 5.60
N GLY A 279 3.93 -6.16 6.68
CA GLY A 279 3.37 -6.72 7.90
C GLY A 279 2.41 -5.75 8.59
N ARG A 280 1.53 -6.28 9.41
CA ARG A 280 0.60 -5.50 10.24
C ARG A 280 0.99 -5.63 11.69
N VAL A 281 1.15 -4.49 12.38
CA VAL A 281 1.46 -4.45 13.81
C VAL A 281 0.33 -3.72 14.52
N VAL A 282 -0.23 -4.31 15.56
CA VAL A 282 -1.19 -3.64 16.43
C VAL A 282 -0.69 -3.62 17.86
N PHE A 283 -0.54 -2.42 18.38
CA PHE A 283 -0.18 -2.18 19.77
C PHE A 283 -1.44 -1.96 20.61
N PHE A 284 -1.44 -2.60 21.78
CA PHE A 284 -2.45 -2.39 22.81
C PHE A 284 -1.84 -1.81 24.08
N PRO A 285 -2.62 -1.10 24.93
CA PRO A 285 -2.12 -0.43 26.11
C PRO A 285 -1.30 -1.35 27.03
N PRO A 286 -0.07 -0.95 27.41
CA PRO A 286 0.67 -1.63 28.49
C PRO A 286 0.18 -1.24 29.87
N GLY A 287 -0.72 -0.24 29.97
CA GLY A 287 -1.26 0.28 31.23
C GLY A 287 -0.40 1.33 31.91
N GLN A 288 0.80 1.61 31.45
CA GLN A 288 1.73 2.60 31.97
C GLN A 288 2.15 3.58 30.88
N PRO A 289 2.25 4.90 31.16
CA PRO A 289 2.79 5.86 30.21
C PRO A 289 4.27 5.59 29.93
N SER A 290 4.72 5.96 28.73
CA SER A 290 6.10 5.72 28.31
C SER A 290 6.62 6.83 27.40
N THR A 291 7.89 7.18 27.54
CA THR A 291 8.60 8.06 26.61
C THR A 291 9.04 7.33 25.34
N ALA A 292 9.00 6.00 25.31
CA ALA A 292 9.34 5.22 24.13
C ALA A 292 8.38 5.54 22.97
N ARG A 293 8.91 5.49 21.75
CA ARG A 293 8.16 5.72 20.50
C ARG A 293 8.41 4.58 19.51
N PHE A 294 7.37 4.24 18.77
CA PHE A 294 7.47 3.35 17.63
C PHE A 294 6.73 4.01 16.45
N ALA A 295 7.40 4.14 15.30
CA ALA A 295 6.88 4.87 14.13
C ALA A 295 6.34 6.28 14.47
N GLY A 296 7.01 7.01 15.37
CA GLY A 296 6.58 8.34 15.84
C GLY A 296 5.52 8.34 16.94
N LEU A 297 4.86 7.20 17.20
CA LEU A 297 3.77 7.08 18.15
C LEU A 297 4.22 6.50 19.49
N GLY A 298 3.52 6.84 20.56
CA GLY A 298 3.80 6.29 21.89
C GLY A 298 2.61 6.38 22.84
N TRP A 299 2.76 5.79 24.01
CA TRP A 299 1.72 5.73 25.03
C TRP A 299 1.81 6.91 26.00
N GLY A 300 0.71 7.66 26.11
CA GLY A 300 0.50 8.71 27.09
C GLY A 300 -0.22 8.20 28.34
N GLU A 301 -0.94 9.10 28.99
CA GLU A 301 -1.63 8.85 30.25
C GLU A 301 -2.84 7.93 30.08
N LYS A 302 -3.08 7.13 31.10
CA LYS A 302 -4.30 6.34 31.24
C LYS A 302 -5.43 7.23 31.74
N GLN A 303 -6.59 7.12 31.12
CA GLN A 303 -7.81 7.83 31.47
C GLN A 303 -8.89 6.84 31.88
N THR A 304 -9.62 7.17 32.90
CA THR A 304 -10.80 6.42 33.36
C THR A 304 -12.03 7.33 33.22
N SER A 305 -13.10 6.78 32.66
CA SER A 305 -14.36 7.50 32.53
C SER A 305 -15.09 7.55 33.85
N GLY A 306 -16.06 8.47 33.97
CA GLY A 306 -17.12 8.37 34.92
C GLY A 306 -18.14 7.25 34.58
N ASP A 307 -19.29 7.26 35.24
CA ASP A 307 -20.35 6.23 35.11
C ASP A 307 -20.84 6.06 33.64
N ALA A 308 -20.80 7.12 32.83
CA ALA A 308 -21.29 7.10 31.45
C ALA A 308 -20.39 6.35 30.45
N GLY A 309 -19.12 6.10 30.81
CA GLY A 309 -18.14 5.54 29.89
C GLY A 309 -17.66 6.56 28.83
N PHE A 310 -16.77 6.08 27.93
CA PHE A 310 -16.39 6.80 26.72
C PHE A 310 -17.18 6.22 25.54
N ALA A 311 -18.02 7.01 24.89
CA ALA A 311 -18.79 6.59 23.73
C ALA A 311 -17.96 6.75 22.44
N VAL A 312 -18.08 5.78 21.52
CA VAL A 312 -17.45 5.84 20.20
C VAL A 312 -18.35 6.60 19.25
N GLY A 313 -17.88 7.76 18.76
CA GLY A 313 -18.67 8.67 17.94
C GLY A 313 -18.42 8.57 16.44
N ARG A 314 -17.22 8.14 16.03
CA ARG A 314 -16.83 8.10 14.61
C ARG A 314 -15.86 6.97 14.31
N TRP A 315 -16.07 6.29 13.20
CA TRP A 315 -15.12 5.33 12.60
C TRP A 315 -15.35 5.24 11.10
N ASP A 316 -14.40 4.62 10.38
CA ASP A 316 -14.55 4.30 8.97
C ASP A 316 -15.36 2.99 8.82
N GLU A 317 -16.58 3.12 8.31
CA GLU A 317 -17.51 2.00 8.15
C GLU A 317 -17.28 1.22 6.83
N ASP A 318 -16.64 1.84 5.87
CA ASP A 318 -16.47 1.27 4.53
C ASP A 318 -15.11 0.60 4.35
N GLN A 319 -14.08 1.10 5.02
CA GLN A 319 -12.70 0.66 4.81
C GLN A 319 -11.96 0.40 6.13
N GLY A 320 -10.88 -0.38 6.02
CA GLY A 320 -9.97 -0.64 7.12
C GLY A 320 -10.42 -1.74 8.09
N PRO A 321 -9.76 -1.85 9.24
CA PRO A 321 -9.96 -2.96 10.16
C PRO A 321 -11.31 -2.92 10.90
N LEU A 322 -11.95 -1.75 10.96
CA LEU A 322 -13.24 -1.53 11.63
C LEU A 322 -14.42 -1.40 10.66
N ALA A 323 -14.21 -1.62 9.37
CA ALA A 323 -15.27 -1.59 8.36
C ALA A 323 -16.40 -2.58 8.67
N ASN A 324 -17.56 -2.39 8.09
CA ASN A 324 -18.67 -3.34 8.18
C ASN A 324 -18.30 -4.71 7.61
N THR A 325 -19.02 -5.77 7.97
CA THR A 325 -18.76 -7.11 7.43
C THR A 325 -19.07 -7.17 5.94
N ASP A 326 -18.51 -8.15 5.24
CA ASP A 326 -18.77 -8.38 3.81
C ASP A 326 -20.24 -8.63 3.48
N GLU A 327 -21.03 -9.00 4.48
CA GLU A 327 -22.46 -9.21 4.42
C GLU A 327 -23.25 -7.92 4.75
N GLY A 328 -22.56 -6.80 4.97
CA GLY A 328 -23.14 -5.50 5.34
C GLY A 328 -23.59 -5.38 6.78
N LEU A 329 -23.18 -6.30 7.67
CA LEU A 329 -23.46 -6.19 9.08
C LEU A 329 -22.55 -5.14 9.73
N LEU A 330 -23.15 -4.21 10.45
CA LEU A 330 -22.44 -3.17 11.21
C LEU A 330 -21.65 -3.79 12.36
N LEU A 331 -20.41 -3.41 12.55
CA LEU A 331 -19.71 -3.66 13.79
C LEU A 331 -20.34 -2.82 14.91
N PRO A 332 -20.61 -3.38 16.10
CA PRO A 332 -21.34 -2.69 17.15
C PRO A 332 -20.50 -1.65 17.92
N LEU A 333 -19.69 -0.84 17.20
CA LEU A 333 -18.80 0.16 17.77
C LEU A 333 -19.56 1.27 18.50
N ALA A 334 -20.71 1.72 17.98
CA ALA A 334 -21.54 2.73 18.65
C ALA A 334 -22.09 2.26 20.02
N LYS A 335 -22.13 0.94 20.24
CA LYS A 335 -22.62 0.35 21.51
C LYS A 335 -21.47 -0.14 22.40
N LEU A 336 -20.22 0.04 21.97
CA LEU A 336 -19.06 -0.43 22.71
C LEU A 336 -18.88 0.37 24.00
N GLY A 337 -19.11 -0.26 25.14
CA GLY A 337 -18.83 0.33 26.45
C GLY A 337 -17.32 0.40 26.72
N VAL A 338 -16.77 1.61 26.80
CA VAL A 338 -15.35 1.82 27.13
C VAL A 338 -15.23 2.60 28.42
N ARG A 339 -14.57 2.01 29.42
CA ARG A 339 -14.38 2.58 30.76
C ARG A 339 -13.00 3.15 30.99
N GLN A 340 -12.00 2.56 30.32
CA GLN A 340 -10.61 3.00 30.39
C GLN A 340 -10.00 3.04 28.99
N ARG A 341 -9.16 4.03 28.78
CA ARG A 341 -8.34 4.18 27.58
C ARG A 341 -6.97 4.72 27.94
N GLN A 342 -5.98 4.46 27.11
CA GLN A 342 -4.66 5.06 27.23
C GLN A 342 -4.40 5.93 26.01
N GLN A 343 -4.00 7.17 26.22
CA GLN A 343 -3.76 8.12 25.13
C GLN A 343 -2.61 7.65 24.21
N VAL A 344 -2.76 7.94 22.94
CA VAL A 344 -1.68 7.84 21.96
C VAL A 344 -1.10 9.24 21.73
N VAL A 345 0.21 9.36 21.80
CA VAL A 345 0.95 10.61 21.58
C VAL A 345 1.73 10.49 20.28
N GLY A 346 1.62 11.49 19.41
CA GLY A 346 2.20 11.55 18.07
C GLY A 346 1.14 11.85 17.02
N GLN A 347 1.56 12.05 15.76
CA GLN A 347 0.64 12.30 14.65
C GLN A 347 0.38 11.00 13.90
N ALA A 348 -0.88 10.68 13.67
CA ALA A 348 -1.31 9.50 12.91
C ALA A 348 -2.71 9.69 12.36
N ALA A 349 -3.07 8.90 11.36
CA ALA A 349 -4.46 8.86 10.86
C ALA A 349 -5.38 8.23 11.91
N VAL A 350 -6.45 8.93 12.27
CA VAL A 350 -7.45 8.45 13.22
C VAL A 350 -8.52 7.66 12.46
N LEU A 351 -8.59 6.36 12.70
CA LEU A 351 -9.57 5.46 12.07
C LEU A 351 -10.87 5.35 12.87
N ALA A 352 -10.78 5.49 14.18
CA ALA A 352 -11.94 5.56 15.07
C ALA A 352 -11.68 6.52 16.22
N ALA A 353 -12.67 7.31 16.59
CA ALA A 353 -12.60 8.30 17.65
C ALA A 353 -13.81 8.22 18.57
N PHE A 354 -13.59 8.60 19.84
CA PHE A 354 -14.63 8.86 20.81
C PHE A 354 -15.33 10.19 20.55
N ASP A 355 -16.46 10.43 21.20
CA ASP A 355 -17.23 11.68 21.08
C ASP A 355 -16.43 12.93 21.51
N ASP A 356 -15.45 12.76 22.39
CA ASP A 356 -14.53 13.82 22.80
C ASP A 356 -13.33 14.01 21.86
N ALA A 357 -13.40 13.46 20.65
CA ALA A 357 -12.39 13.49 19.61
C ALA A 357 -11.07 12.78 19.93
N GLN A 358 -10.93 12.12 21.09
CA GLN A 358 -9.78 11.26 21.37
C GLN A 358 -9.85 9.97 20.54
N ALA A 359 -8.70 9.48 20.12
CA ALA A 359 -8.65 8.30 19.27
C ALA A 359 -8.98 7.00 20.03
N LEU A 360 -9.79 6.13 19.42
CA LEU A 360 -9.92 4.72 19.77
C LEU A 360 -8.91 3.87 19.02
N LEU A 361 -8.76 4.11 17.74
CA LEU A 361 -7.80 3.41 16.86
C LEU A 361 -7.10 4.41 15.95
N VAL A 362 -5.79 4.39 15.94
CA VAL A 362 -4.97 5.16 15.00
C VAL A 362 -4.14 4.25 14.12
N ARG A 363 -3.78 4.75 12.93
CA ARG A 363 -2.95 4.07 11.93
C ARG A 363 -1.80 4.97 11.52
N GLN A 364 -0.60 4.38 11.44
CA GLN A 364 0.58 4.96 10.84
C GLN A 364 1.05 4.05 9.72
N ALA A 365 1.13 4.56 8.50
CA ALA A 365 1.76 3.85 7.39
C ALA A 365 3.27 3.74 7.62
N LEU A 366 3.84 2.59 7.27
CA LEU A 366 5.27 2.33 7.38
C LEU A 366 5.68 1.41 6.23
N GLY A 367 6.27 1.98 5.18
CA GLY A 367 6.54 1.27 3.93
C GLY A 367 5.28 0.69 3.29
N LYS A 368 5.30 -0.61 3.02
CA LYS A 368 4.15 -1.35 2.46
C LYS A 368 3.16 -1.85 3.52
N GLY A 369 3.48 -1.68 4.79
CA GLY A 369 2.67 -2.11 5.91
C GLY A 369 2.15 -0.96 6.75
N GLU A 370 1.55 -1.32 7.88
CA GLU A 370 0.87 -0.37 8.75
C GLU A 370 1.01 -0.76 10.21
N VAL A 371 1.10 0.27 11.04
CA VAL A 371 1.18 0.16 12.48
C VAL A 371 -0.07 0.78 13.08
N TYR A 372 -0.70 0.08 14.01
CA TYR A 372 -1.93 0.49 14.66
C TYR A 372 -1.73 0.61 16.16
N PHE A 373 -2.40 1.59 16.77
CA PHE A 373 -2.53 1.71 18.23
C PHE A 373 -4.01 1.73 18.58
N CYS A 374 -4.46 0.69 19.29
CA CYS A 374 -5.80 0.64 19.87
C CYS A 374 -5.72 1.10 21.33
N THR A 375 -6.51 2.08 21.71
CA THR A 375 -6.36 2.78 23.01
C THR A 375 -7.03 2.08 24.19
N THR A 376 -7.77 1.00 23.98
CA THR A 376 -8.44 0.25 25.05
C THR A 376 -8.08 -1.25 25.02
N LEU A 377 -8.48 -2.00 26.03
CA LEU A 377 -8.22 -3.43 26.17
C LEU A 377 -9.54 -4.22 26.25
N PRO A 378 -9.59 -5.48 25.79
CA PRO A 378 -10.73 -6.38 25.93
C PRO A 378 -10.81 -6.99 27.34
N LEU A 379 -10.82 -6.14 28.35
CA LEU A 379 -11.03 -6.44 29.75
C LEU A 379 -12.23 -5.64 30.23
N LEU A 380 -13.14 -6.24 30.99
CA LEU A 380 -14.33 -5.54 31.51
C LEU A 380 -14.01 -4.25 32.26
N ALA A 381 -12.85 -4.20 32.93
CA ALA A 381 -12.38 -2.97 33.57
C ALA A 381 -12.00 -1.86 32.58
N TRP A 382 -11.71 -2.23 31.31
CA TRP A 382 -11.33 -1.30 30.24
C TRP A 382 -12.45 -1.12 29.22
N SER A 383 -12.95 -2.22 28.67
CA SER A 383 -14.03 -2.18 27.69
C SER A 383 -14.72 -3.53 27.50
N GLU A 384 -15.82 -3.50 26.78
CA GLU A 384 -16.60 -4.68 26.39
C GLU A 384 -16.07 -5.37 25.11
N MET A 385 -14.94 -4.94 24.57
CA MET A 385 -14.31 -5.60 23.40
C MET A 385 -14.01 -7.10 23.63
N GLY A 386 -14.02 -7.56 24.90
CA GLY A 386 -13.78 -8.96 25.25
C GLY A 386 -14.88 -9.93 24.79
N ASP A 387 -16.06 -9.43 24.40
CA ASP A 387 -17.11 -10.22 23.76
C ASP A 387 -16.73 -10.75 22.36
N GLY A 388 -15.67 -10.20 21.78
CA GLY A 388 -15.12 -10.58 20.48
C GLY A 388 -15.79 -9.96 19.27
N LEU A 389 -16.90 -9.25 19.42
CA LEU A 389 -17.67 -8.71 18.29
C LEU A 389 -16.93 -7.63 17.48
N VAL A 390 -15.99 -6.94 18.12
CA VAL A 390 -15.16 -5.90 17.49
C VAL A 390 -13.72 -6.39 17.28
N VAL A 391 -13.09 -6.92 18.34
CA VAL A 391 -11.66 -7.25 18.31
C VAL A 391 -11.33 -8.41 17.36
N VAL A 392 -12.20 -9.42 17.28
CA VAL A 392 -11.94 -10.57 16.40
C VAL A 392 -12.02 -10.18 14.93
N PRO A 393 -13.09 -9.53 14.42
CA PRO A 393 -13.10 -9.05 13.04
C PRO A 393 -11.95 -8.10 12.72
N MET A 394 -11.61 -7.19 13.63
CA MET A 394 -10.49 -6.26 13.48
C MET A 394 -9.17 -7.02 13.24
N LEU A 395 -8.82 -7.96 14.12
CA LEU A 395 -7.56 -8.71 14.01
C LEU A 395 -7.56 -9.65 12.80
N GLN A 396 -8.69 -10.27 12.46
CA GLN A 396 -8.79 -11.13 11.27
C GLN A 396 -8.58 -10.34 9.98
N ARG A 397 -9.06 -9.11 9.87
CA ARG A 397 -8.81 -8.23 8.73
C ARG A 397 -7.35 -7.79 8.64
N LEU A 398 -6.75 -7.43 9.78
CA LEU A 398 -5.33 -7.11 9.82
C LEU A 398 -4.46 -8.30 9.44
N LEU A 399 -4.83 -9.51 9.89
CA LEU A 399 -4.17 -10.75 9.51
C LEU A 399 -4.25 -11.00 8.00
N ALA A 400 -5.44 -10.85 7.42
CA ALA A 400 -5.65 -10.98 5.98
C ALA A 400 -4.90 -9.91 5.18
N ALA A 401 -4.91 -8.66 5.64
CA ALA A 401 -4.17 -7.57 4.99
C ALA A 401 -2.65 -7.77 5.01
N GLY A 402 -2.12 -8.37 6.09
CA GLY A 402 -0.70 -8.70 6.20
C GLY A 402 -0.26 -9.90 5.37
N SER A 403 -1.19 -10.75 4.90
CA SER A 403 -0.85 -11.97 4.15
C SER A 403 -0.14 -11.69 2.83
N ARG A 404 -0.34 -10.51 2.22
CA ARG A 404 0.39 -10.07 1.02
C ARG A 404 1.91 -10.03 1.23
N ARG A 405 2.37 -9.85 2.46
CA ARG A 405 3.80 -9.89 2.78
C ARG A 405 4.43 -11.24 2.45
N LEU A 406 3.73 -12.34 2.70
CA LEU A 406 4.22 -13.70 2.44
C LEU A 406 4.14 -14.10 0.96
N GLN A 407 3.38 -13.35 0.16
CA GLN A 407 3.26 -13.59 -1.28
C GLN A 407 4.28 -12.83 -2.12
N ARG A 408 5.18 -12.05 -1.50
CA ARG A 408 6.16 -11.18 -2.16
C ARG A 408 7.09 -11.88 -3.13
N ASP A 409 7.43 -13.12 -2.84
CA ASP A 409 8.28 -13.89 -3.74
C ASP A 409 7.57 -14.27 -5.04
N SER A 410 6.32 -13.85 -5.22
CA SER A 410 5.51 -14.21 -6.37
C SER A 410 4.61 -13.11 -6.91
N VAL A 411 4.48 -11.98 -6.21
CA VAL A 411 3.70 -10.80 -6.68
C VAL A 411 4.48 -9.53 -6.40
N ALA A 412 4.74 -8.74 -7.43
CA ALA A 412 5.46 -7.47 -7.37
C ALA A 412 4.68 -6.37 -8.08
N GLU A 413 5.12 -5.13 -7.94
CA GLU A 413 4.68 -4.00 -8.76
C GLU A 413 5.80 -3.61 -9.74
N CYS A 414 5.42 -3.11 -10.91
CA CYS A 414 6.37 -2.56 -11.87
C CYS A 414 7.24 -1.49 -11.21
N GLY A 415 8.54 -1.51 -11.46
CA GLY A 415 9.52 -0.63 -10.81
C GLY A 415 9.91 -1.05 -9.39
N GLN A 416 9.31 -2.09 -8.81
CA GLN A 416 9.57 -2.56 -7.45
C GLN A 416 9.88 -4.06 -7.37
N VAL A 417 10.31 -4.66 -8.45
CA VAL A 417 10.76 -6.06 -8.49
C VAL A 417 12.04 -6.20 -7.66
N SER A 418 12.16 -7.28 -6.88
CA SER A 418 13.31 -7.48 -6.00
C SER A 418 14.62 -7.62 -6.78
N ALA A 419 15.74 -7.17 -6.20
CA ALA A 419 17.05 -7.30 -6.82
C ALA A 419 17.40 -8.78 -7.13
N GLY A 420 16.94 -9.72 -6.31
CA GLY A 420 17.11 -11.16 -6.55
C GLY A 420 16.32 -11.64 -7.76
N ASP A 421 15.11 -11.13 -7.97
CA ASP A 421 14.29 -11.48 -9.14
C ASP A 421 14.82 -10.86 -10.42
N LEU A 422 15.37 -9.65 -10.36
CA LEU A 422 15.99 -8.99 -11.52
C LEU A 422 17.24 -9.70 -12.04
N GLN A 423 17.86 -10.57 -11.23
CA GLN A 423 19.01 -11.38 -11.67
C GLN A 423 18.61 -12.67 -12.39
N LEU A 424 17.32 -13.00 -12.42
CA LEU A 424 16.80 -14.20 -13.04
C LEU A 424 16.31 -13.90 -14.46
N GLU A 425 16.46 -14.88 -15.35
CA GLU A 425 15.87 -14.81 -16.69
C GLU A 425 14.41 -15.23 -16.61
N TRP A 426 13.52 -14.30 -16.88
CA TRP A 426 12.08 -14.51 -16.87
C TRP A 426 11.53 -14.66 -18.28
N THR A 427 10.64 -15.61 -18.47
CA THR A 427 9.85 -15.76 -19.69
C THR A 427 8.40 -15.40 -19.42
N SER A 428 7.79 -14.64 -20.32
CA SER A 428 6.35 -14.35 -20.22
C SER A 428 5.52 -15.64 -20.33
N ALA A 429 4.53 -15.79 -19.46
CA ALA A 429 3.53 -16.85 -19.57
C ALA A 429 2.35 -16.46 -20.48
N GLU A 430 2.25 -15.19 -20.84
CA GLU A 430 1.25 -14.66 -21.77
C GLU A 430 1.93 -14.34 -23.13
N THR A 431 1.28 -14.74 -24.21
CA THR A 431 1.88 -14.68 -25.57
C THR A 431 2.14 -13.27 -26.10
N ASP A 432 1.44 -12.26 -25.56
CA ASP A 432 1.48 -10.89 -26.08
C ASP A 432 2.42 -9.95 -25.29
N LEU A 433 3.02 -10.42 -24.20
CA LEU A 433 3.93 -9.61 -23.38
C LEU A 433 5.34 -9.59 -23.99
N ARG A 434 5.83 -8.39 -24.33
CA ARG A 434 7.15 -8.13 -24.91
C ARG A 434 8.00 -7.18 -24.06
N GLY A 435 7.83 -7.19 -22.76
CA GLY A 435 8.58 -6.34 -21.85
C GLY A 435 9.36 -7.14 -20.82
N ASP A 436 10.19 -6.45 -20.07
CA ASP A 436 10.85 -7.04 -18.92
C ASP A 436 9.99 -6.92 -17.66
N VAL A 437 10.32 -7.73 -16.67
CA VAL A 437 9.60 -7.78 -15.38
C VAL A 437 9.63 -6.47 -14.59
N GLN A 438 10.58 -5.58 -14.90
CA GLN A 438 10.72 -4.29 -14.21
C GLN A 438 9.72 -3.26 -14.73
N THR A 439 9.40 -3.30 -16.01
CA THR A 439 8.69 -2.22 -16.69
C THR A 439 7.31 -2.59 -17.22
N GLN A 440 6.98 -3.88 -17.25
CA GLN A 440 5.71 -4.34 -17.80
C GLN A 440 4.97 -5.29 -16.86
N ALA A 441 3.69 -4.99 -16.61
CA ALA A 441 2.79 -5.86 -15.86
C ALA A 441 2.52 -7.15 -16.64
N GLY A 442 2.43 -8.28 -15.93
CA GLY A 442 2.21 -9.58 -16.55
C GLY A 442 2.53 -10.75 -15.64
N VAL A 443 2.44 -11.94 -16.20
CA VAL A 443 2.80 -13.19 -15.54
C VAL A 443 4.08 -13.75 -16.15
N TYR A 444 5.06 -13.97 -15.30
CA TYR A 444 6.39 -14.40 -15.68
C TYR A 444 6.77 -15.72 -14.99
N LYS A 445 7.58 -16.53 -15.67
CA LYS A 445 8.00 -17.85 -15.21
C LYS A 445 9.52 -18.04 -15.38
N ASN A 446 10.13 -18.64 -14.35
CA ASN A 446 11.50 -19.13 -14.37
C ASN A 446 11.52 -20.53 -13.73
N GLY A 447 11.61 -21.60 -14.53
CA GLY A 447 11.43 -22.98 -14.06
C GLY A 447 10.05 -23.17 -13.41
N ASP A 448 10.02 -23.56 -12.13
CA ASP A 448 8.79 -23.73 -11.35
C ASP A 448 8.38 -22.46 -10.58
N ARG A 449 9.19 -21.42 -10.65
CA ARG A 449 8.94 -20.15 -9.96
C ARG A 449 8.08 -19.25 -10.84
N TRP A 450 7.07 -18.61 -10.21
CA TRP A 450 6.18 -17.66 -10.84
C TRP A 450 6.37 -16.28 -10.23
N LEU A 451 6.38 -15.25 -11.08
CA LEU A 451 6.36 -13.86 -10.68
C LEU A 451 5.24 -13.16 -11.43
N LEU A 452 4.28 -12.63 -10.68
CA LEU A 452 3.21 -11.79 -11.19
C LEU A 452 3.58 -10.34 -10.92
N VAL A 453 3.60 -9.55 -11.95
CA VAL A 453 3.92 -8.12 -11.83
C VAL A 453 2.69 -7.33 -12.20
N ASN A 454 2.26 -6.45 -11.31
CA ASN A 454 1.12 -5.56 -11.51
C ASN A 454 1.58 -4.12 -11.71
N ARG A 455 0.76 -3.34 -12.37
CA ARG A 455 0.87 -1.89 -12.36
C ARG A 455 0.66 -1.38 -10.92
N PRO A 456 1.43 -0.39 -10.44
CA PRO A 456 1.18 0.21 -9.13
C PRO A 456 -0.22 0.81 -9.05
N ALA A 457 -1.02 0.37 -8.07
CA ALA A 457 -2.42 0.79 -7.95
C ALA A 457 -2.59 2.32 -7.76
N ALA A 458 -1.59 2.99 -7.22
CA ALA A 458 -1.59 4.45 -7.07
C ALA A 458 -1.60 5.19 -8.43
N GLU A 459 -1.07 4.58 -9.50
CA GLU A 459 -1.13 5.12 -10.86
C GLU A 459 -2.55 5.14 -11.44
N ASP A 460 -3.44 4.37 -10.86
CA ASP A 460 -4.79 4.15 -11.35
C ASP A 460 -5.83 4.90 -10.48
N GLU A 461 -5.37 5.77 -9.59
CA GLU A 461 -6.19 6.67 -8.79
C GLU A 461 -6.41 7.99 -9.52
N PHE A 462 -7.41 8.24 -10.25
CA PHE A 462 -7.72 9.46 -11.03
C PHE A 462 -7.67 10.78 -10.22
N LYS A 463 -6.58 10.98 -9.47
CA LYS A 463 -6.31 12.19 -8.69
C LYS A 463 -5.21 13.01 -9.37
N ARG A 464 -5.54 14.26 -9.68
CA ARG A 464 -4.60 15.22 -10.27
C ARG A 464 -4.23 16.28 -9.24
N VAL A 465 -2.97 16.72 -9.28
CA VAL A 465 -2.52 17.88 -8.51
C VAL A 465 -2.93 19.15 -9.23
N GLU A 466 -3.48 20.11 -8.50
CA GLU A 466 -3.83 21.43 -9.05
C GLU A 466 -2.58 22.20 -9.49
N ASP A 467 -2.66 22.93 -10.59
CA ASP A 467 -1.56 23.68 -11.17
C ASP A 467 -0.90 24.65 -10.16
N SER A 468 -1.72 25.27 -9.30
CA SER A 468 -1.25 26.19 -8.24
C SER A 468 -0.49 25.45 -7.13
N ALA A 469 -0.89 24.23 -6.79
CA ALA A 469 -0.22 23.41 -5.80
C ALA A 469 1.14 22.96 -6.33
N VAL A 470 1.20 22.54 -7.61
CA VAL A 470 2.47 22.20 -8.27
C VAL A 470 3.42 23.37 -8.28
N ALA A 471 2.96 24.57 -8.66
CA ALA A 471 3.79 25.79 -8.64
C ALA A 471 4.32 26.07 -7.23
N GLY A 472 3.52 25.82 -6.19
CA GLY A 472 3.91 25.98 -4.80
C GLY A 472 5.05 25.05 -4.35
N LEU A 473 5.18 23.86 -4.95
CA LEU A 473 6.24 22.90 -4.62
C LEU A 473 7.65 23.43 -4.98
N PHE A 474 7.77 24.26 -5.99
CA PHE A 474 9.06 24.80 -6.46
C PHE A 474 9.54 26.03 -5.67
N GLY A 475 8.71 26.61 -4.81
CA GLY A 475 9.09 27.67 -3.87
C GLY A 475 9.77 28.86 -4.54
N SER A 476 11.08 29.02 -4.26
CA SER A 476 11.95 30.09 -4.79
C SER A 476 12.53 29.83 -6.18
N LEU A 477 12.49 28.58 -6.65
CA LEU A 477 13.03 28.23 -7.98
C LEU A 477 12.20 28.88 -9.11
N PRO A 478 12.85 29.46 -10.13
CA PRO A 478 12.14 29.95 -11.31
C PRO A 478 11.38 28.82 -12.00
N PHE A 479 10.06 28.86 -11.91
CA PHE A 479 9.15 27.85 -12.43
C PHE A 479 8.22 28.45 -13.49
N GLN A 480 7.97 27.71 -14.56
CA GLN A 480 7.02 28.06 -15.60
C GLN A 480 6.24 26.84 -16.06
N LEU A 481 4.90 26.94 -16.08
CA LEU A 481 3.99 25.90 -16.54
C LEU A 481 3.50 26.22 -17.95
N PHE A 482 3.52 25.23 -18.80
CA PHE A 482 2.95 25.22 -20.15
C PHE A 482 1.87 24.16 -20.23
N GLN A 483 0.74 24.49 -20.82
CA GLN A 483 -0.32 23.56 -21.15
C GLN A 483 -0.06 22.99 -22.56
N ALA A 484 -0.11 21.66 -22.75
CA ALA A 484 0.09 20.96 -24.02
C ALA A 484 -1.25 20.52 -24.63
#